data_e1e8ef72a9dc4815039f3955e9963ad9
#
_entry.id   e1e8ef72a9dc4815039f3955e9963ad9
#
_cell.length_a   1.000
_cell.length_b   1.000
_cell.length_c   1.000
_cell.angle_alpha   90.00
_cell.angle_beta   90.00
_cell.angle_gamma   90.00
#
_symmetry.space_group_name_H-M   'P 1'
#
loop_
_entity.id
_entity.type
_entity.pdbx_description
1 polymer ?
#
loop_
_entity_poly.entity_id
_entity_poly.type
_entity_poly.pdbx_seq_one_letter_code
_entity_poly.pdbx_strand_id
1 'polypeptide(L)'
;MKRGLFRIPAAIVLLASLLACNGTSIFPTEEPPGVGEKAEKGYAVSQPVIAALESFKADRGSYPQSLTELVPDYLSIVPTKTDELDFSYTSTGSSYRFSFHYIGPGMNTCTYASDAQGWECSGAY
;
A
#
# COMPACT_ATOMS: atom_id res chain seq x y z
N MET A 1 -61.32 35.16 42.52
CA MET A 1 -61.24 35.17 41.08
C MET A 1 -60.11 36.08 40.67
N LYS A 2 -58.92 35.56 40.40
CA LYS A 2 -57.82 36.31 39.77
C LYS A 2 -57.17 35.40 38.78
N ARG A 3 -57.34 35.76 37.48
CA ARG A 3 -56.71 35.09 36.36
C ARG A 3 -55.26 35.54 36.29
N GLY A 4 -54.34 34.65 36.62
CA GLY A 4 -52.90 34.86 36.37
C GLY A 4 -52.56 34.55 34.91
N LEU A 5 -52.28 35.58 34.12
CA LEU A 5 -51.70 35.41 32.80
C LEU A 5 -50.22 35.01 32.96
N PHE A 6 -49.94 33.77 32.65
CA PHE A 6 -48.57 33.31 32.55
C PHE A 6 -48.02 33.73 31.16
N ARG A 7 -47.16 34.73 31.16
CA ARG A 7 -46.41 35.14 29.97
C ARG A 7 -45.22 34.23 29.79
N ILE A 8 -45.24 33.43 28.76
CA ILE A 8 -44.11 32.63 28.34
C ILE A 8 -43.18 33.53 27.53
N PRO A 9 -41.90 33.73 27.92
CA PRO A 9 -40.96 34.43 27.07
C PRO A 9 -40.55 33.50 25.91
N ALA A 10 -40.70 34.02 24.71
CA ALA A 10 -40.22 33.35 23.50
C ALA A 10 -38.68 33.20 23.58
N ALA A 11 -38.24 31.99 23.80
CA ALA A 11 -36.84 31.63 23.69
C ALA A 11 -36.49 31.65 22.18
N ILE A 12 -35.72 32.64 21.78
CA ILE A 12 -35.12 32.72 20.44
C ILE A 12 -34.04 31.61 20.42
N VAL A 13 -34.35 30.51 19.75
CA VAL A 13 -33.34 29.48 19.43
C VAL A 13 -32.52 30.02 18.25
N LEU A 14 -31.37 30.59 18.55
CA LEU A 14 -30.33 30.86 17.55
C LEU A 14 -29.74 29.53 17.10
N LEU A 15 -30.19 29.02 15.95
CA LEU A 15 -29.49 27.96 15.22
C LEU A 15 -28.18 28.57 14.70
N ALA A 16 -27.11 28.34 15.42
CA ALA A 16 -25.77 28.52 14.89
C ALA A 16 -25.51 27.43 13.84
N SER A 17 -25.70 27.79 12.57
CA SER A 17 -25.26 26.98 11.45
C SER A 17 -23.74 26.94 11.46
N LEU A 18 -23.15 25.90 12.04
CA LEU A 18 -21.75 25.59 11.83
C LEU A 18 -21.58 25.14 10.38
N LEU A 19 -21.23 26.09 9.50
CA LEU A 19 -20.62 25.75 8.22
C LEU A 19 -19.29 25.07 8.57
N ALA A 20 -19.31 23.73 8.60
CA ALA A 20 -18.10 22.93 8.48
C ALA A 20 -17.55 23.22 7.08
N CYS A 21 -16.58 24.13 6.98
CA CYS A 21 -15.71 24.18 5.82
C CYS A 21 -14.96 22.84 5.78
N ASN A 22 -15.49 21.87 5.05
CA ASN A 22 -14.69 20.78 4.54
C ASN A 22 -13.68 21.44 3.59
N GLY A 23 -12.53 21.82 4.14
CA GLY A 23 -11.38 22.24 3.35
C GLY A 23 -10.95 21.06 2.52
N THR A 24 -11.47 20.96 1.30
CA THR A 24 -10.92 20.08 0.28
C THR A 24 -9.53 20.63 0.02
N SER A 25 -8.51 19.94 0.51
CA SER A 25 -7.12 20.25 0.21
C SER A 25 -6.95 20.11 -1.30
N ILE A 26 -6.80 21.22 -2.00
CA ILE A 26 -6.56 21.26 -3.45
C ILE A 26 -5.08 21.00 -3.79
N PHE A 27 -4.26 20.75 -2.77
CA PHE A 27 -2.88 20.33 -2.97
C PHE A 27 -2.85 18.80 -3.07
N PRO A 28 -2.19 18.24 -4.10
CA PRO A 28 -1.96 16.80 -4.13
C PRO A 28 -1.19 16.43 -2.85
N THR A 29 -1.81 15.62 -2.01
CA THR A 29 -1.13 15.05 -0.85
C THR A 29 -0.09 14.10 -1.41
N GLU A 30 1.19 14.41 -1.26
CA GLU A 30 2.27 13.49 -1.61
C GLU A 30 2.13 12.26 -0.71
N GLU A 31 1.82 11.13 -1.32
CA GLU A 31 1.72 9.87 -0.60
C GLU A 31 3.15 9.39 -0.28
N PRO A 32 3.42 8.99 0.97
CA PRO A 32 4.71 8.40 1.31
C PRO A 32 5.02 7.17 0.46
N PRO A 33 6.31 6.86 0.21
CA PRO A 33 6.68 5.61 -0.45
C PRO A 33 6.06 4.39 0.22
N GLY A 34 5.49 3.49 -0.57
CA GLY A 34 4.81 2.29 -0.06
C GLY A 34 3.34 2.48 0.33
N VAL A 35 2.77 3.64 0.10
CA VAL A 35 1.37 3.97 0.36
C VAL A 35 0.66 4.32 -0.96
N GLY A 36 -0.65 4.10 -1.02
CA GLY A 36 -1.49 4.44 -2.14
C GLY A 36 -1.74 3.30 -3.12
N GLU A 37 -2.60 3.56 -4.10
CA GLU A 37 -3.15 2.53 -5.00
C GLU A 37 -2.06 1.76 -5.77
N LYS A 38 -1.01 2.43 -6.23
CA LYS A 38 0.08 1.79 -6.98
C LYS A 38 0.93 0.88 -6.10
N ALA A 39 1.19 1.30 -4.86
CA ALA A 39 1.87 0.46 -3.88
C ALA A 39 1.04 -0.78 -3.53
N GLU A 40 -0.26 -0.63 -3.33
CA GLU A 40 -1.18 -1.74 -3.07
C GLU A 40 -1.19 -2.76 -4.22
N LYS A 41 -1.20 -2.29 -5.48
CA LYS A 41 -1.05 -3.17 -6.66
C LYS A 41 0.30 -3.91 -6.64
N GLY A 42 1.38 -3.22 -6.30
CA GLY A 42 2.71 -3.81 -6.17
C GLY A 42 2.75 -4.91 -5.13
N TYR A 43 2.19 -4.68 -3.94
CA TYR A 43 2.08 -5.69 -2.89
C TYR A 43 1.22 -6.88 -3.33
N ALA A 44 0.09 -6.64 -3.96
CA ALA A 44 -0.80 -7.71 -4.42
C ALA A 44 -0.13 -8.65 -5.43
N VAL A 45 0.65 -8.11 -6.36
CA VAL A 45 1.44 -8.92 -7.31
C VAL A 45 2.59 -9.64 -6.63
N SER A 46 3.19 -9.05 -5.60
CA SER A 46 4.35 -9.59 -4.89
C SER A 46 4.01 -10.75 -3.97
N GLN A 47 2.82 -10.75 -3.36
CA GLN A 47 2.42 -11.79 -2.39
C GLN A 47 2.56 -13.22 -2.91
N PRO A 48 2.03 -13.59 -4.09
CA PRO A 48 2.18 -14.94 -4.61
C PRO A 48 3.63 -15.28 -4.96
N VAL A 49 4.45 -14.31 -5.34
CA VAL A 49 5.88 -14.51 -5.62
C VAL A 49 6.63 -14.86 -4.34
N ILE A 50 6.40 -14.10 -3.26
CA ILE A 50 7.00 -14.36 -1.95
C ILE A 50 6.61 -15.74 -1.44
N ALA A 51 5.33 -16.10 -1.52
CA ALA A 51 4.85 -17.43 -1.12
C ALA A 51 5.50 -18.56 -1.94
N ALA A 52 5.66 -18.36 -3.24
CA ALA A 52 6.33 -19.31 -4.13
C ALA A 52 7.82 -19.48 -3.80
N LEU A 53 8.52 -18.40 -3.47
CA LEU A 53 9.92 -18.42 -3.06
C LEU A 53 10.13 -19.18 -1.76
N GLU A 54 9.26 -19.00 -0.77
CA GLU A 54 9.31 -19.72 0.49
C GLU A 54 9.03 -21.23 0.29
N SER A 55 8.06 -21.58 -0.56
CA SER A 55 7.76 -22.97 -0.90
C SER A 55 8.91 -23.64 -1.64
N PHE A 56 9.51 -22.94 -2.58
CA PHE A 56 10.68 -23.45 -3.32
C PHE A 56 11.85 -23.73 -2.36
N LYS A 57 12.15 -22.82 -1.45
CA LYS A 57 13.20 -23.01 -0.45
C LYS A 57 12.91 -24.18 0.49
N ALA A 58 11.65 -24.33 0.92
CA ALA A 58 11.25 -25.46 1.77
C ALA A 58 11.51 -26.81 1.08
N ASP A 59 11.28 -26.91 -0.22
CA ASP A 59 11.45 -28.13 -1.00
C ASP A 59 12.88 -28.36 -1.48
N ARG A 60 13.62 -27.30 -1.79
CA ARG A 60 14.95 -27.35 -2.44
C ARG A 60 16.11 -27.01 -1.52
N GLY A 61 15.84 -26.44 -0.34
CA GLY A 61 16.85 -26.04 0.64
C GLY A 61 17.50 -24.68 0.41
N SER A 62 17.28 -24.06 -0.76
CA SER A 62 17.77 -22.73 -1.11
C SER A 62 16.78 -21.98 -1.97
N TYR A 63 16.90 -20.65 -2.01
CA TYR A 63 16.11 -19.82 -2.93
C TYR A 63 16.62 -19.96 -4.37
N PRO A 64 15.73 -19.87 -5.37
CA PRO A 64 16.13 -19.96 -6.77
C PRO A 64 17.02 -18.77 -7.17
N GLN A 65 17.84 -18.95 -8.20
CA GLN A 65 18.65 -17.86 -8.75
C GLN A 65 17.83 -16.93 -9.67
N SER A 66 16.73 -17.44 -10.21
CA SER A 66 15.81 -16.70 -11.08
C SER A 66 14.37 -17.05 -10.76
N LEU A 67 13.46 -16.07 -10.90
CA LEU A 67 12.02 -16.29 -10.74
C LEU A 67 11.44 -17.28 -11.76
N THR A 68 12.12 -17.47 -12.89
CA THR A 68 11.70 -18.46 -13.91
C THR A 68 11.75 -19.90 -13.40
N GLU A 69 12.58 -20.19 -12.38
CA GLU A 69 12.66 -21.51 -11.75
C GLU A 69 11.42 -21.86 -10.92
N LEU A 70 10.60 -20.84 -10.58
CA LEU A 70 9.33 -21.05 -9.86
C LEU A 70 8.20 -21.55 -10.78
N VAL A 71 8.34 -21.37 -12.09
CA VAL A 71 7.29 -21.70 -13.05
C VAL A 71 7.53 -23.09 -13.64
N PRO A 72 6.52 -23.96 -13.77
CA PRO A 72 5.10 -23.74 -13.38
C PRO A 72 4.73 -24.23 -11.97
N ASP A 73 5.67 -24.89 -11.27
CA ASP A 73 5.35 -25.71 -10.08
C ASP A 73 4.96 -24.88 -8.84
N TYR A 74 5.53 -23.70 -8.69
CA TYR A 74 5.30 -22.81 -7.53
C TYR A 74 4.58 -21.54 -7.90
N LEU A 75 4.70 -21.10 -9.15
CA LEU A 75 4.11 -19.88 -9.66
C LEU A 75 3.62 -20.12 -11.09
N SER A 76 2.40 -19.67 -11.39
CA SER A 76 1.84 -19.85 -12.74
C SER A 76 2.55 -19.03 -13.80
N ILE A 77 2.96 -17.81 -13.43
CA ILE A 77 3.63 -16.85 -14.32
C ILE A 77 4.52 -15.91 -13.50
N VAL A 78 5.69 -15.62 -14.01
CA VAL A 78 6.57 -14.58 -13.44
C VAL A 78 5.96 -13.21 -13.71
N PRO A 79 5.87 -12.31 -12.71
CA PRO A 79 5.39 -10.96 -12.94
C PRO A 79 6.28 -10.22 -13.93
N THR A 80 5.66 -9.58 -14.89
CA THR A 80 6.33 -8.80 -15.94
C THR A 80 6.12 -7.32 -15.72
N LYS A 81 7.05 -6.52 -16.23
CA LYS A 81 6.93 -5.07 -16.25
C LYS A 81 5.63 -4.64 -16.91
N THR A 82 4.97 -3.67 -16.32
CA THR A 82 3.80 -2.95 -16.87
C THR A 82 4.13 -1.46 -17.00
N ASP A 83 3.18 -0.67 -17.49
CA ASP A 83 3.33 0.79 -17.54
C ASP A 83 3.38 1.42 -16.13
N GLU A 84 2.84 0.75 -15.12
CA GLU A 84 2.77 1.25 -13.75
C GLU A 84 3.79 0.62 -12.80
N LEU A 85 4.20 -0.63 -13.06
CA LEU A 85 5.02 -1.43 -12.15
C LEU A 85 6.18 -2.09 -12.89
N ASP A 86 7.32 -2.10 -12.27
CA ASP A 86 8.50 -2.88 -12.67
C ASP A 86 8.98 -3.74 -11.50
N PHE A 87 9.57 -4.89 -11.77
CA PHE A 87 9.98 -5.85 -10.75
C PHE A 87 11.45 -6.22 -10.88
N SER A 88 12.09 -6.46 -9.74
CA SER A 88 13.46 -6.97 -9.68
C SER A 88 13.61 -8.03 -8.62
N TYR A 89 14.49 -8.99 -8.87
CA TYR A 89 14.77 -10.09 -7.98
C TYR A 89 16.28 -10.37 -7.95
N THR A 90 16.81 -10.59 -6.74
CA THR A 90 18.18 -11.05 -6.52
C THR A 90 18.20 -12.07 -5.41
N SER A 91 19.06 -13.10 -5.55
CA SER A 91 19.20 -14.17 -4.57
C SER A 91 20.66 -14.51 -4.35
N THR A 92 21.00 -14.85 -3.11
CA THR A 92 22.27 -15.48 -2.72
C THR A 92 22.11 -16.98 -2.50
N GLY A 93 20.92 -17.52 -2.68
CA GLY A 93 20.54 -18.88 -2.32
C GLY A 93 20.11 -19.03 -0.85
N SER A 94 20.73 -18.32 0.08
CA SER A 94 20.33 -18.31 1.50
C SER A 94 19.32 -17.21 1.83
N SER A 95 19.34 -16.12 1.07
CA SER A 95 18.42 -14.98 1.19
C SER A 95 18.09 -14.43 -0.18
N TYR A 96 17.03 -13.62 -0.25
CA TYR A 96 16.65 -12.91 -1.46
C TYR A 96 16.13 -11.52 -1.16
N ARG A 97 16.14 -10.67 -2.19
CA ARG A 97 15.44 -9.40 -2.26
C ARG A 97 14.53 -9.41 -3.46
N PHE A 98 13.27 -9.07 -3.24
CA PHE A 98 12.28 -8.87 -4.29
C PHE A 98 11.73 -7.46 -4.19
N SER A 99 11.80 -6.72 -5.28
CA SER A 99 11.39 -5.30 -5.30
C SER A 99 10.36 -5.05 -6.38
N PHE A 100 9.45 -4.14 -6.10
CA PHE A 100 8.67 -3.50 -7.14
C PHE A 100 8.94 -2.00 -7.15
N HIS A 101 8.92 -1.45 -8.35
CA HIS A 101 9.12 -0.02 -8.61
C HIS A 101 7.85 0.53 -9.25
N TYR A 102 7.46 1.72 -8.85
CA TYR A 102 6.31 2.40 -9.43
C TYR A 102 6.57 3.90 -9.60
N ILE A 103 5.99 4.47 -10.66
CA ILE A 103 6.05 5.90 -10.93
C ILE A 103 4.81 6.53 -10.30
N GLY A 104 5.05 7.29 -9.24
CA GLY A 104 4.07 8.13 -8.58
C GLY A 104 4.50 9.58 -8.70
N PRO A 105 4.14 10.47 -7.76
CA PRO A 105 4.97 11.63 -7.53
C PRO A 105 6.34 11.12 -7.05
N GLY A 106 7.33 11.16 -7.94
CA GLY A 106 8.64 10.55 -7.73
C GLY A 106 8.77 9.10 -8.21
N MET A 107 9.98 8.56 -8.08
CA MET A 107 10.30 7.15 -8.33
C MET A 107 10.30 6.41 -7.00
N ASN A 108 9.37 5.50 -6.81
CA ASN A 108 9.22 4.76 -5.58
C ASN A 108 9.63 3.30 -5.76
N THR A 109 10.33 2.78 -4.77
CA THR A 109 10.79 1.39 -4.72
C THR A 109 10.41 0.79 -3.38
N CYS A 110 9.74 -0.36 -3.41
CA CYS A 110 9.50 -1.19 -2.23
C CYS A 110 10.23 -2.51 -2.38
N THR A 111 11.05 -2.86 -1.41
CA THR A 111 11.87 -4.07 -1.38
C THR A 111 11.46 -4.95 -0.22
N TYR A 112 11.16 -6.20 -0.50
CA TYR A 112 11.01 -7.25 0.50
C TYR A 112 12.34 -7.99 0.65
N ALA A 113 12.82 -8.11 1.87
CA ALA A 113 14.01 -8.87 2.21
C ALA A 113 13.64 -10.11 3.04
N SER A 114 14.05 -11.28 2.59
CA SER A 114 13.72 -12.56 3.26
C SER A 114 14.33 -12.69 4.66
N ASP A 115 15.47 -12.06 4.91
CA ASP A 115 16.16 -12.04 6.20
C ASP A 115 15.49 -11.08 7.21
N ALA A 116 14.90 -10.00 6.74
CA ALA A 116 14.14 -9.06 7.56
C ALA A 116 12.65 -9.41 7.67
N GLN A 117 12.14 -10.27 6.79
CA GLN A 117 10.72 -10.64 6.67
C GLN A 117 9.78 -9.43 6.60
N GLY A 118 10.20 -8.40 5.90
CA GLY A 118 9.46 -7.15 5.82
C GLY A 118 9.76 -6.32 4.58
N TRP A 119 8.92 -5.31 4.40
CA TRP A 119 9.03 -4.34 3.31
C TRP A 119 9.73 -3.07 3.78
N GLU A 120 10.66 -2.60 2.97
CA GLU A 120 11.24 -1.26 3.08
C GLU A 120 10.92 -0.50 1.80
N CYS A 121 10.33 0.67 1.92
CA CYS A 121 9.99 1.52 0.79
C CYS A 121 10.78 2.83 0.85
N SER A 122 11.27 3.25 -0.29
CA SER A 122 11.97 4.52 -0.48
C SER A 122 11.50 5.19 -1.77
N GLY A 123 11.58 6.49 -1.82
CA GLY A 123 11.22 7.28 -2.99
C GLY A 123 11.90 8.62 -2.97
N ALA A 124 12.09 9.22 -4.16
CA ALA A 124 12.52 10.60 -4.34
C ALA A 124 11.29 11.43 -4.71
N TYR A 125 11.08 12.52 -3.99
CA TYR A 125 10.04 13.53 -4.27
C TYR A 125 10.55 14.55 -5.28
#